data_9bf2d2219c686f976309a9cd02b979fd
#
_entry.id   9bf2d2219c686f976309a9cd02b979fd
#
_cell.length_a   1.000
_cell.length_b   1.000
_cell.length_c   1.000
_cell.angle_alpha   90.00
_cell.angle_beta   90.00
_cell.angle_gamma   90.00
#
_symmetry.space_group_name_H-M   'P 1'
#
loop_
_entity.id
_entity.type
_entity.pdbx_description
1 polymer ?
#
loop_
_entity_poly.entity_id
_entity_poly.type
_entity_poly.pdbx_seq_one_letter_code
_entity_poly.pdbx_strand_id
1 'polypeptide(L)'
;MNLNCPDTVATTTFALRWRAAALSLLLPLLAASVQAQVTVTLELQKSRFLPRESMLAKLKIVNFSGQTLVFGEDNHWLQFQIESETGEEITPITDPPPVKGRFTVESSIRATKELDIAPHYALERAGRYTLTATVHIKQWGKQLTAKPVKFDITNGTVLWEQIFGLPLKKGDPPGQPRQVRRYVLQQAKHLKAMSLYARVDDGLGGKVHRVLPVCPMVSFNKPKAQVGPQSNLHVLCQTGARKYNYSVIDPQGKIITRRHYLIAGNRPRLGFKDGKIIVAGGFQLTRPDDLPSNKKSGAEPELIVPGNEPKPIPNIRPPVPLPPKRTGN
;
A
#
# COMPACT_ATOMS: atom_id res chain seq x y z
N MET A 1 -69.39 35.48 -70.03
CA MET A 1 -69.76 35.50 -68.58
C MET A 1 -69.74 34.10 -68.05
N ASN A 2 -68.65 33.66 -67.54
CA ASN A 2 -68.59 32.40 -66.75
C ASN A 2 -67.31 32.41 -65.96
N LEU A 3 -67.45 32.59 -64.68
CA LEU A 3 -66.36 32.49 -63.69
C LEU A 3 -66.27 31.02 -63.27
N ASN A 4 -65.13 30.41 -63.50
CA ASN A 4 -64.78 29.12 -62.93
C ASN A 4 -63.71 29.31 -61.87
N CYS A 5 -64.05 28.83 -60.69
CA CYS A 5 -63.16 28.71 -59.55
C CYS A 5 -62.43 27.37 -59.60
N PRO A 6 -61.14 27.27 -59.46
CA PRO A 6 -60.49 25.96 -59.29
C PRO A 6 -60.08 25.68 -57.79
N ASP A 7 -60.25 24.46 -57.50
CA ASP A 7 -60.21 23.69 -56.29
C ASP A 7 -58.91 23.79 -55.46
N THR A 8 -59.12 23.86 -54.16
CA THR A 8 -58.18 23.78 -53.06
C THR A 8 -57.95 22.30 -52.68
N VAL A 9 -57.01 21.60 -53.28
CA VAL A 9 -56.59 20.23 -52.83
C VAL A 9 -55.12 20.03 -53.12
N ALA A 10 -54.22 20.70 -52.33
CA ALA A 10 -52.80 20.36 -52.44
C ALA A 10 -52.00 20.66 -51.20
N THR A 11 -52.56 20.81 -49.98
CA THR A 11 -51.77 21.17 -48.78
C THR A 11 -51.62 20.12 -47.69
N THR A 12 -52.32 18.99 -47.78
CA THR A 12 -52.30 17.95 -46.70
C THR A 12 -51.22 16.87 -46.88
N THR A 13 -50.65 16.70 -48.04
CA THR A 13 -49.64 15.62 -48.28
C THR A 13 -48.20 16.05 -47.93
N PHE A 14 -47.93 17.35 -47.87
CA PHE A 14 -46.59 17.87 -47.55
C PHE A 14 -46.24 17.78 -46.06
N ALA A 15 -47.21 17.97 -45.17
CA ALA A 15 -47.03 17.90 -43.73
C ALA A 15 -46.79 16.49 -43.20
N LEU A 16 -47.31 15.46 -43.89
CA LEU A 16 -47.16 14.07 -43.47
C LEU A 16 -45.77 13.51 -43.82
N ARG A 17 -45.17 13.97 -44.92
CA ARG A 17 -43.81 13.57 -45.34
C ARG A 17 -42.73 14.15 -44.46
N TRP A 18 -42.91 15.32 -43.92
CA TRP A 18 -41.94 15.97 -43.00
C TRP A 18 -41.95 15.31 -41.60
N ARG A 19 -43.10 14.83 -41.14
CA ARG A 19 -43.21 14.09 -39.87
C ARG A 19 -42.57 12.71 -39.93
N ALA A 20 -42.67 12.03 -41.07
CA ALA A 20 -42.01 10.74 -41.29
C ALA A 20 -40.47 10.90 -41.43
N ALA A 21 -39.99 11.95 -42.07
CA ALA A 21 -38.56 12.24 -42.20
C ALA A 21 -37.90 12.67 -40.86
N ALA A 22 -38.64 13.39 -40.00
CA ALA A 22 -38.14 13.75 -38.66
C ALA A 22 -38.07 12.56 -37.70
N LEU A 23 -38.99 11.59 -37.84
CA LEU A 23 -38.99 10.38 -37.01
C LEU A 23 -37.88 9.38 -37.42
N SER A 24 -37.52 9.31 -38.72
CA SER A 24 -36.43 8.45 -39.19
C SER A 24 -35.04 9.03 -38.88
N LEU A 25 -34.89 10.33 -38.60
CA LEU A 25 -33.63 10.96 -38.21
C LEU A 25 -33.34 10.81 -36.70
N LEU A 26 -34.39 10.53 -35.89
CA LEU A 26 -34.21 10.32 -34.43
C LEU A 26 -33.76 8.91 -34.07
N LEU A 27 -33.99 7.91 -34.92
CA LEU A 27 -33.63 6.51 -34.67
C LEU A 27 -32.09 6.25 -34.58
N PRO A 28 -31.23 6.85 -35.42
CA PRO A 28 -29.79 6.63 -35.32
C PRO A 28 -29.11 7.32 -34.15
N LEU A 29 -29.75 8.33 -33.50
CA LEU A 29 -29.17 9.00 -32.33
C LEU A 29 -29.24 8.16 -31.04
N LEU A 30 -30.09 7.14 -30.98
CA LEU A 30 -30.20 6.21 -29.84
C LEU A 30 -29.21 5.05 -29.87
N ALA A 31 -28.45 4.89 -30.97
CA ALA A 31 -27.44 3.84 -31.11
C ALA A 31 -26.04 4.25 -30.63
N ALA A 32 -25.84 5.49 -30.21
CA ALA A 32 -24.55 5.97 -29.75
C ALA A 32 -24.50 6.02 -28.22
N SER A 33 -23.97 4.97 -27.64
CA SER A 33 -23.10 4.98 -26.47
C SER A 33 -23.34 3.78 -25.55
N VAL A 34 -22.92 2.62 -26.01
CA VAL A 34 -22.49 1.60 -25.04
C VAL A 34 -20.98 1.75 -24.93
N GLN A 35 -20.54 2.79 -24.26
CA GLN A 35 -19.14 2.96 -23.93
C GLN A 35 -18.90 2.65 -22.46
N ALA A 36 -17.84 1.89 -22.20
CA ALA A 36 -17.32 1.48 -20.90
C ALA A 36 -18.12 0.40 -20.17
N GLN A 37 -18.35 -0.72 -20.82
CA GLN A 37 -18.89 -1.91 -20.15
C GLN A 37 -17.93 -2.50 -19.10
N VAL A 38 -16.62 -2.21 -19.21
CA VAL A 38 -15.60 -2.63 -18.24
C VAL A 38 -14.64 -1.48 -17.99
N THR A 39 -14.38 -1.21 -16.70
CA THR A 39 -13.41 -0.20 -16.27
C THR A 39 -12.27 -0.87 -15.54
N VAL A 40 -11.03 -0.53 -15.91
CA VAL A 40 -9.81 -0.98 -15.24
C VAL A 40 -9.13 0.22 -14.59
N THR A 41 -8.86 0.09 -13.30
CA THR A 41 -8.16 1.12 -12.52
C THR A 41 -6.94 0.52 -11.85
N LEU A 42 -5.82 1.22 -11.94
CA LEU A 42 -4.56 0.85 -11.31
C LEU A 42 -4.25 1.85 -10.20
N GLU A 43 -3.87 1.34 -9.03
CA GLU A 43 -3.42 2.14 -7.89
C GLU A 43 -2.15 1.54 -7.32
N LEU A 44 -1.24 2.41 -6.83
CA LEU A 44 -0.11 2.01 -6.00
C LEU A 44 -0.40 2.38 -4.55
N GLN A 45 0.07 1.57 -3.62
CA GLN A 45 -0.11 1.82 -2.17
C GLN A 45 0.49 3.16 -1.73
N LYS A 46 1.51 3.69 -2.44
CA LYS A 46 2.13 5.00 -2.24
C LYS A 46 2.80 5.47 -3.52
N SER A 47 3.24 6.73 -3.55
CA SER A 47 3.88 7.33 -4.72
C SER A 47 5.40 7.37 -4.67
N ARG A 48 6.03 6.93 -3.56
CA ARG A 48 7.48 6.97 -3.40
C ARG A 48 8.00 5.71 -2.70
N PHE A 49 9.01 5.09 -3.30
CA PHE A 49 9.59 3.82 -2.86
C PHE A 49 11.10 3.92 -2.75
N LEU A 50 11.70 3.05 -1.96
CA LEU A 50 13.13 2.79 -1.97
C LEU A 50 13.46 1.74 -3.05
N PRO A 51 14.71 1.70 -3.54
CA PRO A 51 15.16 0.62 -4.42
C PRO A 51 14.89 -0.76 -3.80
N ARG A 52 14.29 -1.66 -4.58
CA ARG A 52 13.93 -3.02 -4.15
C ARG A 52 12.89 -3.09 -3.00
N GLU A 53 12.22 -2.00 -2.68
CA GLU A 53 11.09 -2.05 -1.75
C GLU A 53 9.89 -2.72 -2.42
N SER A 54 9.13 -3.54 -1.65
CA SER A 54 7.87 -4.15 -2.12
C SER A 54 6.90 -3.08 -2.64
N MET A 55 6.43 -3.26 -3.87
CA MET A 55 5.55 -2.32 -4.57
C MET A 55 4.23 -3.01 -4.91
N LEU A 56 3.26 -2.87 -4.00
CA LEU A 56 1.94 -3.46 -4.19
C LEU A 56 1.12 -2.61 -5.18
N ALA A 57 0.89 -3.18 -6.36
CA ALA A 57 -0.03 -2.67 -7.35
C ALA A 57 -1.42 -3.28 -7.12
N LYS A 58 -2.41 -2.41 -6.97
CA LYS A 58 -3.81 -2.78 -6.80
C LYS A 58 -4.55 -2.52 -8.11
N LEU A 59 -4.94 -3.61 -8.77
CA LEU A 59 -5.76 -3.59 -9.97
C LEU A 59 -7.22 -3.79 -9.59
N LYS A 60 -8.09 -2.87 -10.02
CA LYS A 60 -9.54 -2.96 -9.84
C LYS A 60 -10.20 -3.10 -11.20
N ILE A 61 -11.00 -4.12 -11.38
CA ILE A 61 -11.80 -4.37 -12.60
C ILE A 61 -13.26 -4.26 -12.18
N VAL A 62 -13.99 -3.35 -12.82
CA VAL A 62 -15.44 -3.21 -12.64
C VAL A 62 -16.12 -3.59 -13.93
N ASN A 63 -17.02 -4.55 -13.87
CA ASN A 63 -17.72 -5.08 -15.02
C ASN A 63 -19.19 -4.61 -15.03
N PHE A 64 -19.58 -3.83 -16.04
CA PHE A 64 -20.97 -3.42 -16.28
C PHE A 64 -21.49 -3.93 -17.63
N SER A 65 -20.89 -4.99 -18.18
CA SER A 65 -21.18 -5.44 -19.54
C SER A 65 -22.46 -6.27 -19.71
N GLY A 66 -23.13 -6.64 -18.63
CA GLY A 66 -24.25 -7.60 -18.68
C GLY A 66 -23.80 -9.06 -18.80
N GLN A 67 -22.51 -9.33 -18.97
CA GLN A 67 -21.94 -10.68 -19.15
C GLN A 67 -20.94 -10.99 -18.02
N THR A 68 -20.76 -12.26 -17.70
CA THR A 68 -19.69 -12.72 -16.80
C THR A 68 -18.38 -12.81 -17.56
N LEU A 69 -17.35 -12.15 -17.07
CA LEU A 69 -16.00 -12.18 -17.63
C LEU A 69 -15.11 -13.14 -16.85
N VAL A 70 -14.23 -13.84 -17.55
CA VAL A 70 -13.29 -14.80 -17.00
C VAL A 70 -11.87 -14.30 -17.19
N PHE A 71 -11.08 -14.31 -16.13
CA PHE A 71 -9.67 -13.89 -16.09
C PHE A 71 -8.80 -14.95 -15.43
N GLY A 72 -7.49 -14.88 -15.63
CA GLY A 72 -6.52 -15.72 -14.93
C GLY A 72 -6.42 -17.15 -15.48
N GLU A 73 -6.93 -17.45 -16.67
CA GLU A 73 -6.74 -18.75 -17.35
C GLU A 73 -5.29 -18.94 -17.79
N ASP A 74 -4.63 -17.85 -18.17
CA ASP A 74 -3.22 -17.78 -18.53
C ASP A 74 -2.57 -16.53 -17.90
N ASN A 75 -1.25 -16.41 -17.98
CA ASN A 75 -0.51 -15.26 -17.42
C ASN A 75 -0.58 -14.01 -18.32
N HIS A 76 -1.14 -14.11 -19.54
CA HIS A 76 -1.13 -13.01 -20.50
C HIS A 76 -2.35 -12.08 -20.36
N TRP A 77 -3.31 -12.43 -19.49
CA TRP A 77 -4.49 -11.60 -19.26
C TRP A 77 -4.15 -10.24 -18.64
N LEU A 78 -2.99 -10.10 -17.97
CA LEU A 78 -2.53 -8.87 -17.34
C LEU A 78 -1.07 -8.62 -17.66
N GLN A 79 -0.77 -7.45 -18.20
CA GLN A 79 0.59 -6.99 -18.49
C GLN A 79 0.85 -5.67 -17.79
N PHE A 80 2.04 -5.54 -17.20
CA PHE A 80 2.54 -4.29 -16.65
C PHE A 80 3.65 -3.76 -17.53
N GLN A 81 3.69 -2.43 -17.68
CA GLN A 81 4.76 -1.70 -18.34
C GLN A 81 5.23 -0.60 -17.41
N ILE A 82 6.54 -0.46 -17.26
CA ILE A 82 7.16 0.61 -16.49
C ILE A 82 8.07 1.40 -17.41
N GLU A 83 7.87 2.71 -17.42
CA GLU A 83 8.69 3.65 -18.19
C GLU A 83 9.36 4.64 -17.25
N SER A 84 10.61 4.99 -17.53
CA SER A 84 11.31 6.08 -16.86
C SER A 84 10.76 7.45 -17.34
N GLU A 85 11.06 8.51 -16.63
CA GLU A 85 10.70 9.89 -17.07
C GLU A 85 11.35 10.27 -18.41
N THR A 86 12.45 9.60 -18.79
CA THR A 86 13.12 9.79 -20.09
C THR A 86 12.47 8.99 -21.22
N GLY A 87 11.41 8.23 -20.95
CA GLY A 87 10.74 7.38 -21.94
C GLY A 87 11.41 6.01 -22.17
N GLU A 88 12.44 5.68 -21.39
CA GLU A 88 13.06 4.36 -21.44
C GLU A 88 12.16 3.32 -20.76
N GLU A 89 11.82 2.27 -21.47
CA GLU A 89 11.07 1.15 -20.91
C GLU A 89 11.97 0.28 -20.02
N ILE A 90 11.50 -0.02 -18.83
CA ILE A 90 12.20 -0.89 -17.88
C ILE A 90 11.84 -2.33 -18.18
N THR A 91 12.80 -3.06 -18.75
CA THR A 91 12.63 -4.48 -19.09
C THR A 91 12.39 -5.32 -17.83
N PRO A 92 11.40 -6.21 -17.82
CA PRO A 92 11.21 -7.18 -16.76
C PRO A 92 12.43 -8.10 -16.63
N ILE A 93 12.87 -8.38 -15.39
CA ILE A 93 13.96 -9.32 -15.09
C ILE A 93 13.48 -10.76 -14.90
N THR A 94 12.18 -10.94 -14.74
CA THR A 94 11.50 -12.25 -14.64
C THR A 94 10.17 -12.15 -15.37
N ASP A 95 9.56 -13.31 -15.63
CA ASP A 95 8.19 -13.35 -16.14
C ASP A 95 7.26 -12.47 -15.29
N PRO A 96 6.24 -11.84 -15.92
CA PRO A 96 5.30 -11.01 -15.21
C PRO A 96 4.72 -11.77 -14.02
N PRO A 97 4.38 -11.05 -12.92
CA PRO A 97 3.91 -11.69 -11.70
C PRO A 97 2.73 -12.59 -12.03
N PRO A 98 2.80 -13.89 -11.71
CA PRO A 98 1.72 -14.81 -11.99
C PRO A 98 0.52 -14.42 -11.13
N VAL A 99 -0.49 -13.86 -11.75
CA VAL A 99 -1.81 -13.75 -11.10
C VAL A 99 -2.43 -15.12 -11.18
N LYS A 100 -2.05 -15.97 -10.22
CA LYS A 100 -2.49 -17.36 -10.20
C LYS A 100 -3.99 -17.48 -9.96
N GLY A 101 -4.58 -18.33 -10.75
CA GLY A 101 -5.93 -18.83 -10.57
C GLY A 101 -6.98 -18.09 -11.40
N ARG A 102 -7.79 -18.90 -12.07
CA ARG A 102 -8.99 -18.45 -12.77
C ARG A 102 -9.96 -17.78 -11.80
N PHE A 103 -10.51 -16.65 -12.18
CA PHE A 103 -11.59 -15.97 -11.46
C PHE A 103 -12.59 -15.35 -12.43
N THR A 104 -13.81 -15.18 -11.96
CA THR A 104 -14.89 -14.57 -12.72
C THR A 104 -15.25 -13.21 -12.13
N VAL A 105 -15.70 -12.32 -13.00
CA VAL A 105 -16.26 -11.01 -12.62
C VAL A 105 -17.63 -10.91 -13.26
N GLU A 106 -18.66 -11.14 -12.48
CA GLU A 106 -20.04 -11.03 -12.94
C GLU A 106 -20.40 -9.57 -13.25
N SER A 107 -21.50 -9.37 -13.98
CA SER A 107 -21.99 -8.03 -14.26
C SER A 107 -22.33 -7.29 -12.97
N SER A 108 -22.01 -6.01 -12.91
CA SER A 108 -22.15 -5.11 -11.74
C SER A 108 -21.23 -5.46 -10.56
N ILE A 109 -20.28 -6.39 -10.76
CA ILE A 109 -19.30 -6.79 -9.73
C ILE A 109 -17.95 -6.11 -9.95
N ARG A 110 -17.25 -5.85 -8.84
CA ARG A 110 -15.87 -5.36 -8.79
C ARG A 110 -14.94 -6.47 -8.29
N ALA A 111 -13.93 -6.77 -9.09
CA ALA A 111 -12.79 -7.58 -8.65
C ALA A 111 -11.60 -6.68 -8.29
N THR A 112 -10.86 -7.07 -7.25
CA THR A 112 -9.60 -6.40 -6.87
C THR A 112 -8.50 -7.44 -6.76
N LYS A 113 -7.35 -7.18 -7.40
CA LYS A 113 -6.14 -8.00 -7.31
C LYS A 113 -4.99 -7.13 -6.83
N GLU A 114 -4.22 -7.64 -5.88
CA GLU A 114 -3.00 -6.98 -5.37
C GLU A 114 -1.78 -7.84 -5.74
N LEU A 115 -0.76 -7.20 -6.28
CA LEU A 115 0.44 -7.83 -6.82
C LEU A 115 1.67 -7.03 -6.41
N ASP A 116 2.71 -7.71 -5.92
CA ASP A 116 4.01 -7.08 -5.74
C ASP A 116 4.78 -7.12 -7.05
N ILE A 117 4.94 -5.96 -7.69
CA ILE A 117 5.62 -5.85 -8.98
C ILE A 117 7.12 -5.61 -8.85
N ALA A 118 7.61 -5.15 -7.69
CA ALA A 118 9.02 -4.81 -7.50
C ALA A 118 10.00 -5.97 -7.77
N PRO A 119 9.71 -7.24 -7.42
CA PRO A 119 10.62 -8.34 -7.71
C PRO A 119 10.84 -8.62 -9.19
N HIS A 120 9.94 -8.14 -10.06
CA HIS A 120 9.94 -8.44 -11.49
C HIS A 120 10.62 -7.39 -12.34
N TYR A 121 11.04 -6.24 -11.77
CA TYR A 121 11.66 -5.14 -12.50
C TYR A 121 12.95 -4.66 -11.84
N ALA A 122 13.91 -4.21 -12.65
CA ALA A 122 15.18 -3.65 -12.19
C ALA A 122 15.04 -2.19 -11.71
N LEU A 123 14.22 -1.96 -10.67
CA LEU A 123 13.95 -0.62 -10.09
C LEU A 123 15.00 -0.25 -9.04
N GLU A 124 16.27 -0.12 -9.47
CA GLU A 124 17.38 0.21 -8.58
C GLU A 124 17.79 1.68 -8.64
N ARG A 125 17.60 2.31 -9.80
CA ARG A 125 17.99 3.70 -10.00
C ARG A 125 16.97 4.65 -9.44
N ALA A 126 17.42 5.66 -8.69
CA ALA A 126 16.56 6.75 -8.28
C ALA A 126 16.06 7.54 -9.51
N GLY A 127 14.78 7.86 -9.53
CA GLY A 127 14.15 8.55 -10.65
C GLY A 127 12.63 8.52 -10.56
N ARG A 128 11.99 9.17 -11.51
CA ARG A 128 10.54 9.12 -11.70
C ARG A 128 10.18 8.11 -12.76
N TYR A 129 9.13 7.36 -12.48
CA TYR A 129 8.64 6.28 -13.33
C TYR A 129 7.13 6.37 -13.50
N THR A 130 6.64 5.75 -14.56
CA THR A 130 5.22 5.60 -14.84
C THR A 130 4.89 4.11 -14.98
N LEU A 131 3.91 3.64 -14.21
CA LEU A 131 3.39 2.27 -14.28
C LEU A 131 2.09 2.28 -15.06
N THR A 132 1.99 1.40 -16.04
CA THR A 132 0.78 1.15 -16.82
C THR A 132 0.38 -0.33 -16.69
N ALA A 133 -0.91 -0.62 -16.64
CA ALA A 133 -1.43 -1.97 -16.63
C ALA A 133 -2.42 -2.15 -17.79
N THR A 134 -2.25 -3.20 -18.57
CA THR A 134 -3.14 -3.58 -19.67
C THR A 134 -3.78 -4.93 -19.35
N VAL A 135 -5.11 -4.95 -19.37
CA VAL A 135 -5.94 -6.15 -19.14
C VAL A 135 -6.47 -6.65 -20.47
N HIS A 136 -6.26 -7.92 -20.77
CA HIS A 136 -6.76 -8.58 -21.96
C HIS A 136 -8.05 -9.33 -21.62
N ILE A 137 -9.14 -8.95 -22.26
CA ILE A 137 -10.44 -9.63 -22.17
C ILE A 137 -10.53 -10.62 -23.32
N LYS A 138 -10.12 -11.86 -23.07
CA LYS A 138 -10.02 -12.91 -24.09
C LYS A 138 -11.35 -13.17 -24.82
N GLN A 139 -12.47 -13.17 -24.06
CA GLN A 139 -13.81 -13.38 -24.63
C GLN A 139 -14.20 -12.35 -25.69
N TRP A 140 -13.62 -11.16 -25.64
CA TRP A 140 -13.93 -10.09 -26.60
C TRP A 140 -12.78 -9.77 -27.55
N GLY A 141 -11.62 -10.41 -27.37
CA GLY A 141 -10.39 -10.05 -28.09
C GLY A 141 -9.97 -8.60 -27.87
N LYS A 142 -10.35 -7.99 -26.73
CA LYS A 142 -10.09 -6.58 -26.42
C LYS A 142 -9.07 -6.41 -25.31
N GLN A 143 -8.32 -5.31 -25.40
CA GLN A 143 -7.38 -4.85 -24.39
C GLN A 143 -7.90 -3.55 -23.77
N LEU A 144 -7.79 -3.45 -22.45
CA LEU A 144 -8.13 -2.26 -21.69
C LEU A 144 -6.90 -1.81 -20.89
N THR A 145 -6.46 -0.61 -21.17
CA THR A 145 -5.31 -0.01 -20.47
C THR A 145 -5.81 0.90 -19.35
N ALA A 146 -5.34 0.68 -18.15
CA ALA A 146 -5.62 1.54 -17.01
C ALA A 146 -4.91 2.89 -17.15
N LYS A 147 -5.47 3.93 -16.51
CA LYS A 147 -4.79 5.22 -16.43
C LYS A 147 -3.40 5.03 -15.79
N PRO A 148 -2.32 5.54 -16.41
CA PRO A 148 -0.97 5.42 -15.89
C PRO A 148 -0.81 6.04 -14.51
N VAL A 149 -0.01 5.40 -13.65
CA VAL A 149 0.29 5.85 -12.28
C VAL A 149 1.76 6.23 -12.17
N LYS A 150 2.03 7.46 -11.75
CA LYS A 150 3.41 7.95 -11.55
C LYS A 150 3.90 7.61 -10.16
N PHE A 151 5.17 7.23 -10.05
CA PHE A 151 5.86 6.98 -8.79
C PHE A 151 7.33 7.36 -8.86
N ASP A 152 7.94 7.59 -7.70
CA ASP A 152 9.37 7.93 -7.58
C ASP A 152 10.11 6.78 -6.88
N ILE A 153 11.28 6.42 -7.38
CA ILE A 153 12.29 5.66 -6.63
C ILE A 153 13.26 6.67 -6.03
N THR A 154 13.46 6.62 -4.72
CA THR A 154 14.34 7.56 -4.01
C THR A 154 15.32 6.82 -3.12
N ASN A 155 16.57 7.29 -3.04
CA ASN A 155 17.54 6.73 -2.13
C ASN A 155 17.21 7.11 -0.68
N GLY A 156 17.34 6.15 0.23
CA GLY A 156 17.30 6.38 1.66
C GLY A 156 18.66 6.87 2.18
N THR A 157 18.63 7.64 3.27
CA THR A 157 19.85 8.00 4.02
C THR A 157 20.15 6.89 5.03
N VAL A 158 21.34 6.29 4.96
CA VAL A 158 21.78 5.26 5.90
C VAL A 158 22.00 5.87 7.27
N LEU A 159 21.42 5.27 8.30
CA LEU A 159 21.55 5.67 9.69
C LEU A 159 22.42 4.72 10.51
N TRP A 160 22.40 3.44 10.14
CA TRP A 160 23.11 2.38 10.84
C TRP A 160 23.21 1.15 9.92
N GLU A 161 24.31 0.42 10.00
CA GLU A 161 24.48 -0.86 9.31
C GLU A 161 25.35 -1.82 10.13
N GLN A 162 25.14 -3.11 9.94
CA GLN A 162 25.94 -4.16 10.55
C GLN A 162 25.92 -5.42 9.70
N ILE A 163 27.10 -5.97 9.47
CA ILE A 163 27.32 -7.29 8.87
C ILE A 163 27.28 -8.33 9.99
N PHE A 164 26.68 -9.49 9.72
CA PHE A 164 26.58 -10.59 10.68
C PHE A 164 26.57 -11.95 9.96
N GLY A 165 27.03 -12.98 10.64
CA GLY A 165 26.94 -14.36 10.16
C GLY A 165 25.61 -14.98 10.55
N LEU A 166 25.03 -15.79 9.64
CA LEU A 166 23.87 -16.60 9.99
C LEU A 166 24.27 -17.75 10.93
N PRO A 167 23.42 -18.12 11.90
CA PRO A 167 23.65 -19.33 12.68
C PRO A 167 23.61 -20.55 11.77
N LEU A 168 24.48 -21.52 12.03
CA LEU A 168 24.47 -22.80 11.32
C LEU A 168 23.13 -23.49 11.55
N LYS A 169 22.60 -24.07 10.50
CA LYS A 169 21.39 -24.87 10.60
C LYS A 169 21.75 -26.28 11.09
N LYS A 170 20.81 -26.92 11.79
CA LYS A 170 20.98 -28.31 12.19
C LYS A 170 21.08 -29.16 10.91
N GLY A 171 22.25 -29.83 10.71
CA GLY A 171 22.55 -30.63 9.53
C GLY A 171 23.52 -29.97 8.53
N ASP A 172 23.95 -28.73 8.76
CA ASP A 172 25.02 -28.13 7.94
C ASP A 172 26.33 -28.89 8.17
N PRO A 173 27.13 -29.14 7.10
CA PRO A 173 28.41 -29.82 7.20
C PRO A 173 29.38 -29.07 8.11
N PRO A 174 30.20 -29.76 8.93
CA PRO A 174 31.25 -29.14 9.70
C PRO A 174 32.25 -28.42 8.77
N GLY A 175 32.59 -27.17 9.09
CA GLY A 175 33.53 -26.37 8.29
C GLY A 175 32.95 -25.59 7.13
N GLN A 176 31.66 -25.66 6.90
CA GLN A 176 31.01 -24.82 5.87
C GLN A 176 31.12 -23.33 6.22
N PRO A 177 31.57 -22.47 5.29
CA PRO A 177 31.62 -21.03 5.54
C PRO A 177 30.23 -20.50 5.86
N ARG A 178 30.13 -19.70 6.94
CA ARG A 178 28.86 -19.11 7.35
C ARG A 178 28.38 -18.13 6.30
N GLN A 179 27.11 -18.24 5.93
CA GLN A 179 26.47 -17.22 5.12
C GLN A 179 26.48 -15.90 5.89
N VAL A 180 26.89 -14.85 5.21
CA VAL A 180 26.97 -13.51 5.77
C VAL A 180 25.80 -12.70 5.26
N ARG A 181 25.20 -11.88 6.10
CA ARG A 181 24.18 -10.90 5.72
C ARG A 181 24.48 -9.55 6.35
N ARG A 182 23.87 -8.54 5.80
CA ARG A 182 23.94 -7.18 6.30
C ARG A 182 22.55 -6.65 6.57
N TYR A 183 22.38 -6.04 7.73
CA TYR A 183 21.26 -5.16 8.02
C TYR A 183 21.67 -3.71 7.76
N VAL A 184 20.80 -2.96 7.09
CA VAL A 184 20.94 -1.53 6.89
C VAL A 184 19.66 -0.85 7.35
N LEU A 185 19.77 0.08 8.32
CA LEU A 185 18.68 0.98 8.65
C LEU A 185 18.84 2.28 7.90
N GLN A 186 17.81 2.69 7.21
CA GLN A 186 17.81 3.92 6.42
C GLN A 186 16.52 4.70 6.62
N GLN A 187 16.64 6.01 6.57
CA GLN A 187 15.49 6.90 6.60
C GLN A 187 15.13 7.36 5.21
N ALA A 188 13.84 7.48 4.94
CA ALA A 188 13.33 8.10 3.73
C ALA A 188 12.11 8.96 4.04
N LYS A 189 11.99 10.07 3.30
CA LYS A 189 10.87 10.98 3.41
C LYS A 189 9.78 10.59 2.41
N HIS A 190 8.58 10.34 2.92
CA HIS A 190 7.40 10.16 2.09
C HIS A 190 6.41 11.29 2.38
N LEU A 191 6.16 12.15 1.38
CA LEU A 191 5.41 13.40 1.56
C LEU A 191 6.01 14.25 2.70
N LYS A 192 5.25 14.47 3.77
CA LYS A 192 5.67 15.25 4.94
C LYS A 192 6.20 14.39 6.10
N ALA A 193 6.10 13.06 6.00
CA ALA A 193 6.48 12.13 7.05
C ALA A 193 7.84 11.49 6.78
N MET A 194 8.64 11.32 7.82
CA MET A 194 9.87 10.54 7.81
C MET A 194 9.57 9.11 8.26
N SER A 195 10.11 8.12 7.58
CA SER A 195 9.95 6.70 7.92
C SER A 195 11.30 6.00 7.99
N LEU A 196 11.41 5.09 8.93
CA LEU A 196 12.54 4.19 9.07
C LEU A 196 12.27 2.93 8.26
N TYR A 197 13.27 2.53 7.48
CA TYR A 197 13.29 1.30 6.69
C TYR A 197 14.43 0.40 7.13
N ALA A 198 14.21 -0.90 7.03
CA ALA A 198 15.25 -1.90 7.14
C ALA A 198 15.49 -2.56 5.78
N ARG A 199 16.74 -2.70 5.40
CA ARG A 199 17.19 -3.48 4.26
C ARG A 199 18.00 -4.66 4.75
N VAL A 200 17.77 -5.83 4.19
CA VAL A 200 18.53 -7.05 4.42
C VAL A 200 19.14 -7.48 3.11
N ASP A 201 20.45 -7.60 3.05
CA ASP A 201 21.19 -8.05 1.87
C ASP A 201 22.38 -8.95 2.26
N ASP A 202 23.05 -9.53 1.26
CA ASP A 202 24.23 -10.37 1.48
C ASP A 202 25.53 -9.57 1.70
N GLY A 203 25.45 -8.22 1.82
CA GLY A 203 26.62 -7.33 1.88
C GLY A 203 27.28 -7.13 0.51
N LEU A 204 28.23 -6.19 0.42
CA LEU A 204 29.17 -5.97 -0.71
C LEU A 204 28.57 -6.16 -2.13
N GLY A 205 27.40 -5.59 -2.41
CA GLY A 205 26.76 -5.70 -3.73
C GLY A 205 26.00 -7.00 -4.00
N GLY A 206 25.87 -7.87 -2.97
CA GLY A 206 25.13 -9.11 -3.05
C GLY A 206 23.61 -8.93 -3.15
N LYS A 207 22.90 -10.05 -3.18
CA LYS A 207 21.45 -10.09 -3.32
C LYS A 207 20.75 -9.31 -2.21
N VAL A 208 19.82 -8.45 -2.58
CA VAL A 208 18.87 -7.82 -1.64
C VAL A 208 17.73 -8.80 -1.38
N HIS A 209 17.61 -9.22 -0.13
CA HIS A 209 16.54 -10.13 0.30
C HIS A 209 15.24 -9.39 0.52
N ARG A 210 15.32 -8.24 1.20
CA ARG A 210 14.13 -7.44 1.49
C ARG A 210 14.46 -6.00 1.84
N VAL A 211 13.59 -5.09 1.43
CA VAL A 211 13.48 -3.73 1.92
C VAL A 211 12.07 -3.52 2.44
N LEU A 212 11.94 -3.08 3.70
CA LEU A 212 10.64 -2.98 4.37
C LEU A 212 10.55 -1.74 5.25
N PRO A 213 9.38 -1.10 5.36
CA PRO A 213 9.13 -0.05 6.33
C PRO A 213 9.05 -0.64 7.74
N VAL A 214 9.77 -0.03 8.69
CA VAL A 214 9.77 -0.46 10.10
C VAL A 214 8.74 0.35 10.89
N CYS A 215 8.87 1.68 10.87
CA CYS A 215 7.96 2.59 11.57
C CYS A 215 8.11 4.03 11.05
N PRO A 216 7.11 4.91 11.26
CA PRO A 216 7.32 6.34 11.20
C PRO A 216 8.39 6.76 12.21
N MET A 217 9.18 7.81 11.94
CA MET A 217 10.19 8.30 12.87
C MET A 217 10.19 9.82 12.96
N VAL A 218 10.69 10.32 14.09
CA VAL A 218 11.01 11.74 14.24
C VAL A 218 12.40 12.01 13.67
N SER A 219 12.57 13.12 12.95
CA SER A 219 13.80 13.42 12.21
C SER A 219 15.02 13.74 13.11
N PHE A 220 14.78 14.17 14.34
CA PHE A 220 15.84 14.59 15.28
C PHE A 220 16.39 13.46 16.16
N ASN A 221 15.82 12.25 16.11
CA ASN A 221 16.28 11.12 16.95
C ASN A 221 16.70 9.93 16.09
N LYS A 222 17.93 9.47 16.28
CA LYS A 222 18.45 8.29 15.59
C LYS A 222 17.88 7.01 16.24
N PRO A 223 17.48 6.01 15.46
CA PRO A 223 17.07 4.72 15.99
C PRO A 223 18.23 4.04 16.72
N LYS A 224 17.92 3.28 17.77
CA LYS A 224 18.87 2.38 18.42
C LYS A 224 18.68 0.99 17.82
N ALA A 225 19.76 0.37 17.41
CA ALA A 225 19.76 -0.94 16.77
C ALA A 225 20.84 -1.84 17.35
N GLN A 226 20.54 -3.12 17.45
CA GLN A 226 21.46 -4.15 17.93
C GLN A 226 21.08 -5.51 17.32
N VAL A 227 22.08 -6.27 16.89
CA VAL A 227 21.88 -7.66 16.45
C VAL A 227 21.99 -8.59 17.65
N GLY A 228 20.97 -9.41 17.85
CA GLY A 228 20.90 -10.38 18.95
C GLY A 228 21.61 -11.68 18.62
N PRO A 229 21.73 -12.60 19.62
CA PRO A 229 22.44 -13.87 19.48
C PRO A 229 21.88 -14.79 18.37
N GLN A 230 20.60 -14.64 18.04
CA GLN A 230 19.93 -15.39 16.96
C GLN A 230 20.01 -14.67 15.60
N SER A 231 20.91 -13.70 15.47
CA SER A 231 21.06 -12.86 14.29
C SER A 231 19.83 -12.01 13.93
N ASN A 232 18.87 -11.85 14.85
CA ASN A 232 17.74 -10.95 14.68
C ASN A 232 18.16 -9.51 14.97
N LEU A 233 17.68 -8.58 14.16
CA LEU A 233 17.86 -7.14 14.36
C LEU A 233 16.77 -6.60 15.28
N HIS A 234 17.19 -6.05 16.42
CA HIS A 234 16.35 -5.35 17.37
C HIS A 234 16.46 -3.85 17.14
N VAL A 235 15.34 -3.19 16.88
CA VAL A 235 15.28 -1.75 16.56
C VAL A 235 14.33 -1.05 17.51
N LEU A 236 14.81 0.01 18.16
CA LEU A 236 14.00 0.91 18.97
C LEU A 236 14.04 2.31 18.35
N CYS A 237 12.91 2.79 17.90
CA CYS A 237 12.77 4.06 17.18
C CYS A 237 11.72 4.96 17.84
N GLN A 238 12.05 6.25 17.99
CA GLN A 238 11.07 7.24 18.45
C GLN A 238 10.14 7.63 17.30
N THR A 239 8.83 7.47 17.52
CA THR A 239 7.78 7.71 16.51
C THR A 239 6.96 8.98 16.79
N GLY A 240 7.21 9.63 17.93
CA GLY A 240 6.53 10.87 18.33
C GLY A 240 7.15 11.41 19.63
N ALA A 241 6.65 12.52 20.15
CA ALA A 241 7.22 13.20 21.31
C ALA A 241 7.49 12.27 22.51
N ARG A 242 6.52 11.39 22.81
CA ARG A 242 6.61 10.43 23.93
C ARG A 242 6.43 8.97 23.48
N LYS A 243 6.37 8.70 22.17
CA LYS A 243 6.04 7.39 21.60
C LYS A 243 7.27 6.73 20.99
N TYR A 244 7.41 5.43 21.23
CA TYR A 244 8.45 4.58 20.67
C TYR A 244 7.85 3.34 20.03
N ASN A 245 8.49 2.86 18.97
CA ASN A 245 8.25 1.56 18.38
C ASN A 245 9.49 0.70 18.61
N TYR A 246 9.27 -0.53 19.04
CA TYR A 246 10.27 -1.58 19.10
C TYR A 246 9.89 -2.67 18.10
N SER A 247 10.83 -3.02 17.22
CA SER A 247 10.66 -4.06 16.23
C SER A 247 11.82 -5.03 16.25
N VAL A 248 11.53 -6.31 16.06
CA VAL A 248 12.54 -7.35 15.84
C VAL A 248 12.36 -7.89 14.42
N ILE A 249 13.45 -7.89 13.66
CA ILE A 249 13.47 -8.28 12.25
C ILE A 249 14.39 -9.49 12.11
N ASP A 250 13.89 -10.55 11.49
CA ASP A 250 14.68 -11.77 11.26
C ASP A 250 15.66 -11.61 10.06
N PRO A 251 16.61 -12.52 9.87
CA PRO A 251 17.55 -12.48 8.76
C PRO A 251 16.92 -12.59 7.37
N GLN A 252 15.65 -12.93 7.25
CA GLN A 252 14.88 -12.95 5.99
C GLN A 252 14.18 -11.61 5.73
N GLY A 253 14.26 -10.66 6.68
CA GLY A 253 13.61 -9.37 6.58
C GLY A 253 12.12 -9.40 6.95
N LYS A 254 11.69 -10.34 7.80
CA LYS A 254 10.34 -10.37 8.36
C LYS A 254 10.32 -9.72 9.74
N ILE A 255 9.37 -8.86 10.00
CA ILE A 255 9.13 -8.35 11.36
C ILE A 255 8.45 -9.45 12.16
N ILE A 256 9.16 -10.00 13.14
CA ILE A 256 8.67 -11.08 14.02
C ILE A 256 8.12 -10.54 15.34
N THR A 257 8.56 -9.34 15.74
CA THR A 257 8.02 -8.65 16.91
C THR A 257 7.80 -7.19 16.60
N ARG A 258 6.66 -6.65 17.05
CA ARG A 258 6.38 -5.21 17.08
C ARG A 258 5.69 -4.87 18.40
N ARG A 259 6.19 -3.86 19.09
CA ARG A 259 5.63 -3.35 20.34
C ARG A 259 5.73 -1.84 20.39
N HIS A 260 4.82 -1.23 21.09
CA HIS A 260 4.75 0.21 21.27
C HIS A 260 5.00 0.58 22.71
N TYR A 261 5.74 1.68 22.93
CA TYR A 261 6.08 2.17 24.26
C TYR A 261 5.80 3.66 24.37
N LEU A 262 5.45 4.08 25.60
CA LEU A 262 5.39 5.49 26.00
C LEU A 262 6.50 5.80 26.99
N ILE A 263 6.98 7.05 26.99
CA ILE A 263 7.80 7.58 28.08
C ILE A 263 6.88 7.69 29.31
N ALA A 264 7.22 6.93 30.35
CA ALA A 264 6.61 6.99 31.68
C ALA A 264 7.74 6.97 32.71
N GLY A 265 8.11 8.15 33.20
CA GLY A 265 9.34 8.33 34.01
C GLY A 265 10.60 8.25 33.15
N ASN A 266 11.07 7.05 32.88
CA ASN A 266 12.27 6.79 32.07
C ASN A 266 11.96 6.57 30.58
N ARG A 267 12.91 6.97 29.72
CA ARG A 267 12.83 6.70 28.27
C ARG A 267 13.06 5.22 27.98
N PRO A 268 12.29 4.60 27.04
CA PRO A 268 12.60 3.28 26.52
C PRO A 268 14.02 3.25 25.95
N ARG A 269 14.78 2.19 26.27
CA ARG A 269 16.12 1.93 25.77
C ARG A 269 16.32 0.43 25.55
N LEU A 270 17.15 0.07 24.58
CA LEU A 270 17.60 -1.32 24.45
C LEU A 270 18.53 -1.64 25.63
N GLY A 271 18.30 -2.79 26.24
CA GLY A 271 19.10 -3.36 27.31
C GLY A 271 19.34 -4.85 27.06
N PHE A 272 20.19 -5.44 27.88
CA PHE A 272 20.49 -6.88 27.82
C PHE A 272 20.18 -7.51 29.19
N LYS A 273 19.38 -8.58 29.16
CA LYS A 273 19.02 -9.32 30.36
C LYS A 273 18.86 -10.81 30.01
N ASP A 274 19.47 -11.67 30.81
CA ASP A 274 19.38 -13.14 30.67
C ASP A 274 19.66 -13.63 29.23
N GLY A 275 20.73 -13.11 28.60
CA GLY A 275 21.12 -13.47 27.24
C GLY A 275 20.22 -12.92 26.15
N LYS A 276 19.24 -12.05 26.46
CA LYS A 276 18.27 -11.51 25.51
C LYS A 276 18.28 -9.98 25.47
N ILE A 277 18.06 -9.42 24.28
CA ILE A 277 17.83 -7.98 24.13
C ILE A 277 16.39 -7.69 24.56
N ILE A 278 16.24 -6.72 25.46
CA ILE A 278 14.95 -6.27 25.99
C ILE A 278 14.82 -4.75 25.82
N VAL A 279 13.60 -4.25 25.96
CA VAL A 279 13.34 -2.81 26.14
C VAL A 279 13.24 -2.54 27.63
N ALA A 280 14.14 -1.74 28.17
CA ALA A 280 14.14 -1.27 29.55
C ALA A 280 13.58 0.16 29.61
N GLY A 281 12.74 0.43 30.60
CA GLY A 281 12.08 1.72 30.80
C GLY A 281 10.88 1.93 29.86
N GLY A 282 10.13 3.00 30.15
CA GLY A 282 8.87 3.27 29.47
C GLY A 282 7.72 2.34 29.90
N PHE A 283 6.56 2.58 29.33
CA PHE A 283 5.35 1.77 29.51
C PHE A 283 4.94 1.15 28.18
N GLN A 284 4.78 -0.17 28.12
CA GLN A 284 4.35 -0.87 26.92
C GLN A 284 2.84 -0.64 26.70
N LEU A 285 2.49 -0.22 25.49
CA LEU A 285 1.12 -0.11 25.03
C LEU A 285 0.76 -1.34 24.19
N THR A 286 -0.45 -1.84 24.34
CA THR A 286 -1.02 -2.83 23.42
C THR A 286 -1.69 -2.11 22.25
N ARG A 287 -1.37 -2.51 21.02
CA ARG A 287 -1.93 -1.96 19.78
C ARG A 287 -2.37 -3.06 18.83
N PRO A 288 -3.33 -2.76 17.93
CA PRO A 288 -3.79 -3.74 16.93
C PRO A 288 -2.70 -4.22 15.98
N ASP A 289 -1.67 -3.41 15.73
CA ASP A 289 -0.52 -3.73 14.87
C ASP A 289 0.65 -4.36 15.61
N ASP A 290 0.50 -4.74 16.89
CA ASP A 290 1.48 -5.51 17.64
C ASP A 290 1.69 -6.91 17.03
N LEU A 291 2.96 -7.36 17.04
CA LEU A 291 3.35 -8.69 16.56
C LEU A 291 4.19 -9.42 17.63
N PRO A 292 3.95 -10.71 17.90
CA PRO A 292 2.74 -11.43 17.50
C PRO A 292 1.50 -10.77 18.07
N SER A 293 0.39 -10.88 17.34
CA SER A 293 -0.89 -10.31 17.77
C SER A 293 -1.30 -10.88 19.14
N ASN A 294 -1.66 -10.01 20.08
CA ASN A 294 -2.23 -10.43 21.37
C ASN A 294 -3.71 -10.86 21.26
N LYS A 295 -4.28 -10.87 20.06
CA LYS A 295 -5.60 -11.47 19.85
C LYS A 295 -5.47 -12.97 20.17
N LYS A 296 -5.99 -13.39 21.32
CA LYS A 296 -6.30 -14.78 21.57
C LYS A 296 -7.18 -15.24 20.40
N SER A 297 -6.69 -16.19 19.63
CA SER A 297 -7.47 -16.88 18.61
C SER A 297 -8.73 -17.45 19.32
N GLY A 298 -9.91 -16.92 18.98
CA GLY A 298 -11.16 -17.49 19.47
C GLY A 298 -12.04 -16.62 20.38
N ALA A 299 -11.79 -15.32 20.54
CA ALA A 299 -12.81 -14.45 21.12
C ALA A 299 -13.66 -13.84 19.98
N GLU A 300 -14.86 -14.37 19.84
CA GLU A 300 -15.99 -13.73 19.16
C GLU A 300 -16.08 -12.26 19.59
N PRO A 301 -16.38 -11.30 18.67
CA PRO A 301 -16.56 -9.92 19.07
C PRO A 301 -17.71 -9.84 20.10
N GLU A 302 -17.36 -9.56 21.34
CA GLU A 302 -18.32 -9.27 22.39
C GLU A 302 -19.14 -8.07 21.92
N LEU A 303 -20.39 -8.32 21.58
CA LEU A 303 -21.39 -7.30 21.29
C LEU A 303 -21.44 -6.36 22.49
N ILE A 304 -20.98 -5.13 22.32
CA ILE A 304 -21.18 -4.07 23.30
C ILE A 304 -22.68 -3.81 23.34
N VAL A 305 -23.33 -4.38 24.36
CA VAL A 305 -24.71 -4.07 24.69
C VAL A 305 -24.72 -2.61 25.16
N PRO A 306 -25.51 -1.72 24.57
CA PRO A 306 -25.64 -0.35 25.05
C PRO A 306 -26.35 -0.37 26.41
N GLY A 307 -25.65 -0.13 27.50
CA GLY A 307 -26.21 -0.16 28.83
C GLY A 307 -25.29 0.16 30.00
N ASN A 308 -23.98 0.22 29.78
CA ASN A 308 -23.07 0.65 30.84
C ASN A 308 -22.41 1.98 30.43
N GLU A 309 -23.11 3.07 30.67
CA GLU A 309 -22.49 4.40 30.64
C GLU A 309 -21.40 4.47 31.73
N PRO A 310 -20.17 4.90 31.39
CA PRO A 310 -19.15 5.15 32.40
C PRO A 310 -19.67 6.27 33.34
N LYS A 311 -19.63 6.01 34.65
CA LYS A 311 -19.98 7.00 35.65
C LYS A 311 -19.22 8.31 35.39
N PRO A 312 -19.89 9.48 35.47
CA PRO A 312 -19.24 10.76 35.23
C PRO A 312 -18.10 10.96 36.24
N ILE A 313 -16.95 11.35 35.72
CA ILE A 313 -15.74 11.70 36.51
C ILE A 313 -16.14 12.86 37.44
N PRO A 314 -15.86 12.80 38.75
CA PRO A 314 -16.17 13.91 39.66
C PRO A 314 -15.50 15.19 39.19
N ASN A 315 -16.29 16.25 39.13
CA ASN A 315 -15.91 17.58 38.69
C ASN A 315 -14.81 18.12 39.64
N ILE A 316 -13.53 18.01 39.27
CA ILE A 316 -12.42 18.61 40.01
C ILE A 316 -12.50 20.11 39.73
N ARG A 317 -12.98 20.87 40.73
CA ARG A 317 -12.96 22.33 40.70
C ARG A 317 -11.52 22.82 40.48
N PRO A 318 -11.30 23.80 39.64
CA PRO A 318 -9.98 24.41 39.49
C PRO A 318 -9.57 25.07 40.82
N PRO A 319 -8.28 25.05 41.18
CA PRO A 319 -7.83 25.65 42.43
C PRO A 319 -8.13 27.15 42.43
N VAL A 320 -8.67 27.60 43.56
CA VAL A 320 -8.98 29.01 43.83
C VAL A 320 -7.69 29.83 43.80
N PRO A 321 -7.65 30.97 43.10
CA PRO A 321 -6.49 31.84 43.08
C PRO A 321 -6.20 32.37 44.49
N LEU A 322 -4.93 32.29 44.90
CA LEU A 322 -4.47 32.87 46.17
C LEU A 322 -4.59 34.40 46.13
N PRO A 323 -5.03 35.04 47.23
CA PRO A 323 -5.12 36.50 47.31
C PRO A 323 -3.75 37.16 47.23
N PRO A 324 -3.63 38.37 46.65
CA PRO A 324 -2.39 39.06 46.50
C PRO A 324 -1.74 39.39 47.86
N LYS A 325 -0.45 39.12 47.98
CA LYS A 325 0.35 39.54 49.15
C LYS A 325 0.28 41.07 49.32
N ARG A 326 -0.26 41.55 50.43
CA ARG A 326 -0.12 42.94 50.85
C ARG A 326 1.35 43.25 51.09
N THR A 327 1.95 44.10 50.32
CA THR A 327 3.20 44.80 50.63
C THR A 327 2.83 45.88 51.64
N GLY A 328 3.23 45.66 52.89
CA GLY A 328 3.20 46.72 53.93
C GLY A 328 4.44 47.59 53.76
N ASN A 329 4.21 48.91 53.97
CA ASN A 329 5.22 49.94 54.14
C ASN A 329 6.12 49.62 55.34
#